data_104a5b5438ec5c48e2834c7df4ae10ce
#
_entry.id   104a5b5438ec5c48e2834c7df4ae10ce
#
_cell.length_a   1.000
_cell.length_b   1.000
_cell.length_c   1.000
_cell.angle_alpha   90.00
_cell.angle_beta   90.00
_cell.angle_gamma   90.00
#
_symmetry.space_group_name_H-M   'P 1'
#
loop_
_entity.id
_entity.type
_entity.pdbx_description
1 polymer ?
#
loop_
_entity_poly.entity_id
_entity_poly.type
_entity_poly.pdbx_seq_one_letter_code
_entity_poly.pdbx_strand_id
1 'polypeptide(L)'
;MGYEAIIAGGSFAGLAVAAQLHGRRILLVEPHAIGAVQTSACGTLLAALEATGTLDSLLQVHDRFVLHLGRRTIEYPLPYPFCTFDYRTFCQRLLAQSQVEVLRASVLGHQGHQVYTTQGTFEAEVLIDATGWRAALATNSHRQSQPHRGKSFGLETVIPVPDSGLHFFYDSQNLRPYHIGWLFPTGATSRAGFASYRGHTRLGAGLRSFVQQAYGQPMNGRHGGFFPYRRQPAITGTIFRVGDAAGQCLPFTGEGIRPALFFGAQVGHLVRRVLEGEMRQDQALQTYRKFVERHRMPHRLLLAVQK
;
A
#
# COMPACT_ATOMS: atom_id res chain seq x y z
N MET A 1 28.45 -9.00 -13.46
CA MET A 1 27.33 -8.47 -14.28
C MET A 1 26.25 -7.95 -13.35
N GLY A 2 25.84 -6.68 -13.50
CA GLY A 2 24.78 -6.05 -12.69
C GLY A 2 23.38 -6.53 -13.07
N TYR A 3 22.36 -6.12 -12.31
CA TYR A 3 20.96 -6.29 -12.66
C TYR A 3 20.56 -5.21 -13.69
N GLU A 4 19.51 -5.48 -14.46
CA GLU A 4 18.91 -4.46 -15.35
C GLU A 4 18.08 -3.48 -14.52
N ALA A 5 17.34 -3.98 -13.49
CA ALA A 5 16.68 -3.12 -12.54
C ALA A 5 16.69 -3.69 -11.13
N ILE A 6 16.64 -2.78 -10.14
CA ILE A 6 16.41 -3.12 -8.73
C ILE A 6 15.10 -2.48 -8.27
N ILE A 7 14.21 -3.33 -7.72
CA ILE A 7 12.95 -2.91 -7.09
C ILE A 7 13.16 -3.02 -5.58
N ALA A 8 13.09 -1.90 -4.87
CA ALA A 8 13.17 -1.87 -3.42
C ALA A 8 11.74 -1.89 -2.84
N GLY A 9 11.37 -2.99 -2.15
CA GLY A 9 10.07 -3.22 -1.53
C GLY A 9 9.19 -4.22 -2.27
N GLY A 10 8.75 -5.26 -1.58
CA GLY A 10 8.03 -6.44 -2.10
C GLY A 10 6.55 -6.49 -1.68
N SER A 11 5.84 -5.36 -1.66
CA SER A 11 4.39 -5.27 -1.45
C SER A 11 3.68 -4.88 -2.75
N PHE A 12 2.43 -4.44 -2.69
CA PHE A 12 1.55 -4.15 -3.84
C PHE A 12 2.25 -3.39 -4.98
N ALA A 13 2.94 -2.28 -4.66
CA ALA A 13 3.54 -1.43 -5.69
C ALA A 13 4.75 -2.10 -6.37
N GLY A 14 5.69 -2.66 -5.57
CA GLY A 14 6.88 -3.32 -6.11
C GLY A 14 6.55 -4.59 -6.87
N LEU A 15 5.59 -5.38 -6.38
CA LEU A 15 5.12 -6.58 -7.09
C LEU A 15 4.39 -6.24 -8.39
N ALA A 16 3.61 -5.14 -8.41
CA ALA A 16 2.99 -4.68 -9.66
C ALA A 16 4.01 -4.20 -10.70
N VAL A 17 5.13 -3.61 -10.27
CA VAL A 17 6.28 -3.32 -11.15
C VAL A 17 6.89 -4.63 -11.66
N ALA A 18 7.20 -5.56 -10.75
CA ALA A 18 7.85 -6.84 -11.07
C ALA A 18 7.04 -7.65 -12.09
N ALA A 19 5.72 -7.67 -11.96
CA ALA A 19 4.81 -8.38 -12.86
C ALA A 19 4.87 -7.88 -14.32
N GLN A 20 5.46 -6.72 -14.61
CA GLN A 20 5.62 -6.20 -15.97
C GLN A 20 7.01 -6.52 -16.58
N LEU A 21 7.95 -7.07 -15.79
CA LEU A 21 9.37 -7.17 -16.18
C LEU A 21 9.82 -8.62 -16.48
N HIS A 22 8.97 -9.37 -17.21
CA HIS A 22 9.27 -10.74 -17.60
C HIS A 22 10.53 -10.86 -18.45
N GLY A 23 11.29 -11.93 -18.24
CA GLY A 23 12.46 -12.27 -19.05
C GLY A 23 13.65 -11.30 -18.84
N ARG A 24 13.63 -10.47 -17.80
CA ARG A 24 14.68 -9.50 -17.46
C ARG A 24 15.37 -9.88 -16.16
N ARG A 25 16.64 -9.50 -16.02
CA ARG A 25 17.43 -9.76 -14.80
C ARG A 25 17.13 -8.70 -13.74
N ILE A 26 16.10 -8.96 -12.94
CA ILE A 26 15.56 -8.02 -11.94
C ILE A 26 15.84 -8.54 -10.53
N LEU A 27 16.29 -7.64 -9.64
CA LEU A 27 16.41 -7.90 -8.22
C LEU A 27 15.28 -7.19 -7.45
N LEU A 28 14.49 -7.94 -6.72
CA LEU A 28 13.49 -7.43 -5.75
C LEU A 28 14.08 -7.55 -4.35
N VAL A 29 14.28 -6.42 -3.67
CA VAL A 29 14.84 -6.38 -2.31
C VAL A 29 13.71 -6.15 -1.31
N GLU A 30 13.49 -7.12 -0.40
CA GLU A 30 12.45 -7.08 0.62
C GLU A 30 12.98 -7.72 1.92
N PRO A 31 12.87 -7.06 3.09
CA PRO A 31 13.44 -7.61 4.34
C PRO A 31 12.72 -8.86 4.85
N HIS A 32 11.46 -9.06 4.48
CA HIS A 32 10.65 -10.17 4.94
C HIS A 32 10.33 -11.14 3.80
N ALA A 33 9.82 -12.33 4.12
CA ALA A 33 9.22 -13.18 3.10
C ALA A 33 8.01 -12.45 2.49
N ILE A 34 7.85 -12.56 1.18
CA ILE A 34 6.75 -11.88 0.45
C ILE A 34 5.40 -12.28 1.03
N GLY A 35 4.61 -11.27 1.40
CA GLY A 35 3.30 -11.45 2.02
C GLY A 35 3.34 -11.81 3.52
N ALA A 36 4.51 -11.84 4.18
CA ALA A 36 4.58 -12.20 5.59
C ALA A 36 4.16 -11.09 6.54
N VAL A 37 4.35 -9.83 6.17
CA VAL A 37 4.05 -8.67 7.02
C VAL A 37 2.93 -7.86 6.40
N GLN A 38 1.71 -8.07 6.88
CA GLN A 38 0.54 -7.33 6.44
C GLN A 38 0.53 -5.92 7.07
N THR A 39 0.32 -4.90 6.23
CA THR A 39 0.22 -3.49 6.64
C THR A 39 -1.06 -2.82 6.15
N SER A 40 -2.00 -3.60 5.60
CA SER A 40 -3.24 -3.12 4.97
C SER A 40 -4.44 -3.89 5.50
N ALA A 41 -5.59 -3.25 5.58
CA ALA A 41 -6.88 -3.90 5.86
C ALA A 41 -7.33 -4.85 4.72
N CYS A 42 -6.66 -4.82 3.57
CA CYS A 42 -6.91 -5.68 2.42
C CYS A 42 -8.37 -5.68 1.95
N GLY A 43 -8.94 -4.48 1.85
CA GLY A 43 -10.20 -4.21 1.18
C GLY A 43 -9.95 -3.46 -0.13
N THR A 44 -10.54 -3.91 -1.23
CA THR A 44 -10.40 -3.28 -2.56
C THR A 44 -11.58 -3.62 -3.47
N LEU A 45 -11.65 -3.05 -4.68
CA LEU A 45 -12.61 -3.49 -5.69
C LEU A 45 -12.28 -4.92 -6.16
N LEU A 46 -13.31 -5.76 -6.33
CA LEU A 46 -13.14 -7.11 -6.86
C LEU A 46 -12.41 -7.11 -8.22
N ALA A 47 -12.73 -6.15 -9.09
CA ALA A 47 -12.06 -5.96 -10.37
C ALA A 47 -10.53 -5.78 -10.27
N ALA A 48 -10.00 -5.35 -9.11
CA ALA A 48 -8.54 -5.25 -8.92
C ALA A 48 -7.90 -6.65 -8.79
N LEU A 49 -8.58 -7.61 -8.14
CA LEU A 49 -8.12 -8.99 -8.05
C LEU A 49 -8.20 -9.69 -9.43
N GLU A 50 -9.28 -9.42 -10.17
CA GLU A 50 -9.45 -9.93 -11.52
C GLU A 50 -8.35 -9.43 -12.46
N ALA A 51 -8.12 -8.12 -12.48
CA ALA A 51 -7.11 -7.48 -13.33
C ALA A 51 -5.67 -7.90 -13.00
N THR A 52 -5.42 -8.35 -11.77
CA THR A 52 -4.10 -8.80 -11.33
C THR A 52 -3.95 -10.33 -11.31
N GLY A 53 -4.99 -11.09 -11.71
CA GLY A 53 -4.96 -12.56 -11.68
C GLY A 53 -4.78 -13.15 -10.28
N THR A 54 -5.34 -12.49 -9.25
CA THR A 54 -5.17 -12.85 -7.83
C THR A 54 -6.48 -13.24 -7.16
N LEU A 55 -7.49 -13.67 -7.92
CA LEU A 55 -8.82 -14.04 -7.42
C LEU A 55 -8.81 -15.15 -6.36
N ASP A 56 -7.84 -16.03 -6.36
CA ASP A 56 -7.67 -17.07 -5.34
C ASP A 56 -7.25 -16.52 -3.96
N SER A 57 -6.93 -15.23 -3.86
CA SER A 57 -6.78 -14.54 -2.58
C SER A 57 -8.10 -14.05 -1.98
N LEU A 58 -9.21 -14.09 -2.72
CA LEU A 58 -10.52 -13.60 -2.30
C LEU A 58 -11.01 -14.29 -1.03
N LEU A 59 -11.45 -13.51 -0.05
CA LEU A 59 -12.07 -13.99 1.19
C LEU A 59 -13.58 -13.75 1.20
N GLN A 60 -14.01 -12.51 0.87
CA GLN A 60 -15.44 -12.15 0.88
C GLN A 60 -15.72 -11.01 -0.10
N VAL A 61 -16.88 -11.06 -0.76
CA VAL A 61 -17.40 -9.98 -1.60
C VAL A 61 -18.41 -9.15 -0.81
N HIS A 62 -18.39 -7.84 -1.03
CA HIS A 62 -19.25 -6.86 -0.38
C HIS A 62 -19.94 -5.98 -1.41
N ASP A 63 -21.22 -5.77 -1.24
CA ASP A 63 -22.09 -4.98 -2.13
C ASP A 63 -22.49 -3.62 -1.55
N ARG A 64 -22.10 -3.32 -0.28
CA ARG A 64 -22.42 -2.07 0.39
C ARG A 64 -21.35 -1.59 1.36
N PHE A 65 -21.33 -0.28 1.55
CA PHE A 65 -20.73 0.37 2.72
C PHE A 65 -21.78 0.62 3.79
N VAL A 66 -21.38 0.46 5.04
CA VAL A 66 -22.18 0.78 6.22
C VAL A 66 -21.47 1.88 6.99
N LEU A 67 -22.03 3.08 6.97
CA LEU A 67 -21.45 4.27 7.60
C LEU A 67 -22.11 4.50 8.95
N HIS A 68 -21.33 4.44 10.03
CA HIS A 68 -21.79 4.73 11.38
C HIS A 68 -21.37 6.16 11.76
N LEU A 69 -22.34 7.07 11.84
CA LEU A 69 -22.19 8.50 12.12
C LEU A 69 -22.84 8.81 13.48
N GLY A 70 -22.11 8.64 14.57
CA GLY A 70 -22.67 8.74 15.92
C GLY A 70 -23.80 7.70 16.13
N ARG A 71 -25.05 8.18 16.28
CA ARG A 71 -26.22 7.30 16.44
C ARG A 71 -26.92 6.92 15.13
N ARG A 72 -26.45 7.42 14.00
CA ARG A 72 -27.03 7.14 12.68
C ARG A 72 -26.20 6.10 11.95
N THR A 73 -26.89 5.15 11.33
CA THR A 73 -26.29 4.19 10.41
C THR A 73 -26.89 4.42 9.03
N ILE A 74 -26.03 4.50 8.02
CA ILE A 74 -26.41 4.70 6.63
C ILE A 74 -25.79 3.56 5.83
N GLU A 75 -26.62 2.78 5.14
CA GLU A 75 -26.17 1.79 4.18
C GLU A 75 -26.11 2.43 2.79
N TYR A 76 -24.97 2.29 2.13
CA TYR A 76 -24.76 2.79 0.78
C TYR A 76 -24.42 1.62 -0.14
N PRO A 77 -25.32 1.30 -1.10
CA PRO A 77 -25.06 0.25 -2.09
C PRO A 77 -23.89 0.65 -2.96
N LEU A 78 -22.97 -0.27 -3.19
CA LEU A 78 -21.78 -0.03 -4.00
C LEU A 78 -22.12 -0.22 -5.49
N PRO A 79 -21.73 0.71 -6.37
CA PRO A 79 -21.93 0.55 -7.80
C PRO A 79 -21.07 -0.57 -8.42
N TYR A 80 -20.00 -0.96 -7.71
CA TYR A 80 -19.11 -2.04 -8.07
C TYR A 80 -18.77 -2.87 -6.83
N PRO A 81 -18.69 -4.21 -6.94
CA PRO A 81 -18.35 -5.06 -5.81
C PRO A 81 -16.99 -4.73 -5.22
N PHE A 82 -16.95 -4.56 -3.91
CA PHE A 82 -15.71 -4.58 -3.13
C PHE A 82 -15.45 -5.98 -2.62
N CYS A 83 -14.21 -6.26 -2.23
CA CYS A 83 -13.85 -7.51 -1.60
C CYS A 83 -12.81 -7.32 -0.51
N THR A 84 -12.79 -8.24 0.42
CA THR A 84 -11.66 -8.49 1.31
C THR A 84 -10.88 -9.70 0.81
N PHE A 85 -9.56 -9.69 1.01
CA PHE A 85 -8.69 -10.75 0.48
C PHE A 85 -7.54 -11.07 1.44
N ASP A 86 -6.93 -12.25 1.25
CA ASP A 86 -5.75 -12.67 1.98
C ASP A 86 -4.48 -12.00 1.41
N TYR A 87 -3.81 -11.21 2.25
CA TYR A 87 -2.63 -10.45 1.85
C TYR A 87 -1.48 -11.33 1.36
N ARG A 88 -1.23 -12.44 2.07
CA ARG A 88 -0.12 -13.34 1.74
C ARG A 88 -0.34 -13.99 0.39
N THR A 89 -1.51 -14.58 0.20
CA THR A 89 -1.89 -15.23 -1.06
C THR A 89 -1.83 -14.25 -2.22
N PHE A 90 -2.39 -13.03 -2.05
CA PHE A 90 -2.32 -11.98 -3.06
C PHE A 90 -0.89 -11.66 -3.47
N CYS A 91 0.00 -11.36 -2.50
CA CYS A 91 1.39 -11.02 -2.79
C CYS A 91 2.16 -12.17 -3.43
N GLN A 92 1.95 -13.41 -2.97
CA GLN A 92 2.59 -14.60 -3.54
C GLN A 92 2.12 -14.88 -4.97
N ARG A 93 0.83 -14.70 -5.27
CA ARG A 93 0.29 -14.84 -6.63
C ARG A 93 0.83 -13.78 -7.58
N LEU A 94 0.95 -12.55 -7.12
CA LEU A 94 1.53 -11.48 -7.92
C LEU A 94 3.03 -11.71 -8.16
N LEU A 95 3.77 -12.20 -7.15
CA LEU A 95 5.17 -12.61 -7.32
C LEU A 95 5.32 -13.77 -8.32
N ALA A 96 4.46 -14.78 -8.24
CA ALA A 96 4.51 -15.94 -9.13
C ALA A 96 4.32 -15.59 -10.62
N GLN A 97 3.75 -14.43 -10.92
CA GLN A 97 3.63 -13.89 -12.27
C GLN A 97 4.91 -13.18 -12.74
N SER A 98 5.91 -13.05 -11.89
CA SER A 98 7.20 -12.44 -12.21
C SER A 98 8.33 -13.49 -12.16
N GLN A 99 9.43 -13.18 -12.85
CA GLN A 99 10.64 -14.01 -12.84
C GLN A 99 11.80 -13.26 -12.15
N VAL A 100 11.47 -12.51 -11.08
CA VAL A 100 12.47 -11.69 -10.36
C VAL A 100 13.21 -12.52 -9.34
N GLU A 101 14.49 -12.20 -9.14
CA GLU A 101 15.26 -12.70 -8.01
C GLU A 101 14.86 -11.93 -6.75
N VAL A 102 14.55 -12.62 -5.66
CA VAL A 102 14.15 -12.00 -4.39
C VAL A 102 15.31 -12.07 -3.39
N LEU A 103 15.80 -10.90 -2.99
CA LEU A 103 16.81 -10.76 -1.93
C LEU A 103 16.12 -10.38 -0.60
N ARG A 104 16.26 -11.24 0.40
CA ARG A 104 15.77 -10.94 1.77
C ARG A 104 16.74 -10.02 2.50
N ALA A 105 16.61 -8.71 2.24
CA ALA A 105 17.46 -7.67 2.83
C ALA A 105 16.70 -6.36 3.01
N SER A 106 17.18 -5.53 3.94
CA SER A 106 16.72 -4.15 4.03
C SER A 106 17.56 -3.26 3.11
N VAL A 107 16.90 -2.37 2.37
CA VAL A 107 17.58 -1.31 1.63
C VAL A 107 18.07 -0.26 2.59
N LEU A 108 19.33 0.11 2.45
CA LEU A 108 20.03 1.08 3.28
C LEU A 108 20.15 2.46 2.60
N GLY A 109 20.14 2.52 1.30
CA GLY A 109 20.28 3.72 0.48
C GLY A 109 20.88 3.41 -0.88
N HIS A 110 21.32 4.44 -1.61
CA HIS A 110 21.98 4.30 -2.91
C HIS A 110 23.05 5.36 -3.13
N GLN A 111 23.95 5.08 -4.08
CA GLN A 111 24.86 6.06 -4.69
C GLN A 111 24.95 5.76 -6.20
N GLY A 112 24.48 6.69 -7.03
CA GLY A 112 24.35 6.44 -8.47
C GLY A 112 23.48 5.22 -8.74
N HIS A 113 24.03 4.23 -9.41
CA HIS A 113 23.39 2.95 -9.74
C HIS A 113 23.59 1.85 -8.68
N GLN A 114 24.35 2.11 -7.63
CA GLN A 114 24.62 1.16 -6.55
C GLN A 114 23.58 1.30 -5.44
N VAL A 115 22.98 0.17 -5.03
CA VAL A 115 22.04 0.04 -3.93
C VAL A 115 22.71 -0.68 -2.78
N TYR A 116 22.74 -0.04 -1.62
CA TYR A 116 23.26 -0.60 -0.38
C TYR A 116 22.17 -1.35 0.36
N THR A 117 22.44 -2.57 0.76
CA THR A 117 21.52 -3.41 1.53
C THR A 117 22.22 -4.03 2.74
N THR A 118 21.45 -4.65 3.63
CA THR A 118 21.99 -5.42 4.76
C THR A 118 22.74 -6.70 4.32
N GLN A 119 22.68 -7.08 3.06
CA GLN A 119 23.31 -8.28 2.49
C GLN A 119 24.38 -7.96 1.44
N GLY A 120 24.78 -6.68 1.34
CA GLY A 120 25.80 -6.23 0.41
C GLY A 120 25.32 -5.14 -0.54
N THR A 121 26.15 -4.83 -1.52
CA THR A 121 25.93 -3.79 -2.52
C THR A 121 25.60 -4.43 -3.86
N PHE A 122 24.56 -3.93 -4.51
CA PHE A 122 24.10 -4.41 -5.81
C PHE A 122 24.00 -3.24 -6.78
N GLU A 123 24.20 -3.50 -8.05
CA GLU A 123 24.19 -2.48 -9.10
C GLU A 123 23.11 -2.78 -10.16
N ALA A 124 22.40 -1.75 -10.61
CA ALA A 124 21.42 -1.86 -11.69
C ALA A 124 21.32 -0.59 -12.51
N GLU A 125 20.90 -0.73 -13.77
CA GLU A 125 20.66 0.41 -14.66
C GLU A 125 19.49 1.27 -14.20
N VAL A 126 18.40 0.63 -13.75
CA VAL A 126 17.17 1.32 -13.33
C VAL A 126 16.86 1.01 -11.87
N LEU A 127 16.54 2.05 -11.10
CA LEU A 127 16.18 1.94 -9.68
C LEU A 127 14.74 2.34 -9.43
N ILE A 128 14.02 1.51 -8.67
CA ILE A 128 12.61 1.73 -8.31
C ILE A 128 12.45 1.68 -6.79
N ASP A 129 11.95 2.77 -6.20
CA ASP A 129 11.63 2.85 -4.78
C ASP A 129 10.13 2.56 -4.53
N ALA A 130 9.85 1.38 -4.01
CA ALA A 130 8.56 0.91 -3.51
C ALA A 130 8.62 0.58 -2.01
N THR A 131 9.56 1.19 -1.24
CA THR A 131 9.81 0.90 0.18
C THR A 131 8.76 1.49 1.14
N GLY A 132 7.60 1.84 0.61
CA GLY A 132 6.51 2.39 1.39
C GLY A 132 6.81 3.81 1.92
N TRP A 133 6.15 4.20 3.00
CA TRP A 133 6.19 5.56 3.53
C TRP A 133 7.59 6.10 3.88
N ARG A 134 8.58 5.22 4.02
CA ARG A 134 9.98 5.60 4.31
C ARG A 134 10.71 6.12 3.08
N ALA A 135 10.35 5.63 1.89
CA ALA A 135 11.05 5.92 0.63
C ALA A 135 12.58 5.74 0.80
N ALA A 136 12.99 4.61 1.38
CA ALA A 136 14.35 4.40 1.90
C ALA A 136 15.42 4.50 0.82
N LEU A 137 15.12 4.06 -0.39
CA LEU A 137 16.04 4.14 -1.53
C LEU A 137 16.20 5.60 -1.98
N ALA A 138 15.10 6.30 -2.26
CA ALA A 138 15.14 7.64 -2.83
C ALA A 138 15.59 8.74 -1.86
N THR A 139 15.48 8.49 -0.54
CA THR A 139 15.85 9.50 0.47
C THR A 139 17.25 9.32 1.02
N ASN A 140 17.92 8.22 0.71
CA ASN A 140 19.19 7.81 1.31
C ASN A 140 19.16 7.85 2.84
N SER A 141 18.02 7.62 3.43
CA SER A 141 17.74 7.96 4.80
C SER A 141 17.47 6.72 5.63
N HIS A 142 18.49 6.28 6.34
CA HIS A 142 18.31 5.53 7.59
C HIS A 142 17.77 6.42 8.71
N ARG A 143 17.92 7.75 8.58
CA ARG A 143 17.47 8.72 9.57
C ARG A 143 15.99 9.00 9.34
N GLN A 144 15.20 8.67 10.30
CA GLN A 144 13.78 9.00 10.41
C GLN A 144 13.60 10.51 10.24
N SER A 145 13.24 10.94 9.03
CA SER A 145 12.57 12.22 8.87
C SER A 145 11.31 12.18 9.73
N GLN A 146 10.99 13.25 10.44
CA GLN A 146 9.87 13.37 11.40
C GLN A 146 8.71 12.41 11.07
N PRO A 147 8.49 11.35 11.86
CA PRO A 147 7.69 10.20 11.44
C PRO A 147 6.22 10.53 11.18
N HIS A 148 5.71 11.65 11.73
CA HIS A 148 4.27 11.92 11.77
C HIS A 148 3.79 12.96 10.74
N ARG A 149 4.66 13.84 10.25
CA ARG A 149 4.21 14.94 9.38
C ARG A 149 3.76 14.44 8.00
N GLY A 150 2.48 14.66 7.67
CA GLY A 150 1.92 14.28 6.37
C GLY A 150 1.57 12.80 6.24
N LYS A 151 1.45 12.08 7.37
CA LYS A 151 1.13 10.66 7.43
C LYS A 151 0.00 10.42 8.41
N SER A 152 -0.85 9.46 8.08
CA SER A 152 -1.80 8.82 8.97
C SER A 152 -1.18 7.54 9.54
N PHE A 153 -1.73 7.03 10.64
CA PHE A 153 -1.32 5.76 11.21
C PHE A 153 -2.54 4.91 11.50
N GLY A 154 -2.54 3.66 11.03
CA GLY A 154 -3.60 2.67 11.27
C GLY A 154 -3.10 1.50 12.11
N LEU A 155 -3.98 0.97 12.94
CA LEU A 155 -3.77 -0.23 13.73
C LEU A 155 -5.00 -1.13 13.58
N GLU A 156 -4.79 -2.41 13.37
CA GLU A 156 -5.82 -3.40 13.10
C GLU A 156 -5.63 -4.67 13.91
N THR A 157 -6.71 -5.37 14.20
CA THR A 157 -6.75 -6.69 14.82
C THR A 157 -7.79 -7.56 14.10
N VAL A 158 -7.74 -8.87 14.31
CA VAL A 158 -8.77 -9.80 13.85
C VAL A 158 -9.69 -10.14 15.03
N ILE A 159 -10.99 -10.19 14.78
CA ILE A 159 -12.02 -10.58 15.75
C ILE A 159 -12.92 -11.67 15.17
N PRO A 160 -13.46 -12.60 16.00
CA PRO A 160 -14.34 -13.68 15.55
C PRO A 160 -15.78 -13.19 15.39
N VAL A 161 -15.99 -12.22 14.50
CA VAL A 161 -17.29 -11.65 14.17
C VAL A 161 -17.49 -11.77 12.67
N PRO A 162 -18.38 -12.67 12.20
CA PRO A 162 -18.83 -12.65 10.81
C PRO A 162 -19.79 -11.47 10.60
N ASP A 163 -19.72 -10.84 9.44
CA ASP A 163 -20.60 -9.75 9.05
C ASP A 163 -20.69 -9.67 7.52
N SER A 164 -21.49 -8.73 7.03
CA SER A 164 -21.62 -8.40 5.62
C SER A 164 -21.57 -6.88 5.43
N GLY A 165 -21.02 -6.44 4.30
CA GLY A 165 -20.75 -5.03 4.05
C GLY A 165 -19.42 -4.57 4.67
N LEU A 166 -18.95 -3.42 4.26
CA LEU A 166 -17.75 -2.79 4.79
C LEU A 166 -18.16 -1.64 5.70
N HIS A 167 -17.84 -1.76 6.99
CA HIS A 167 -18.26 -0.79 7.99
C HIS A 167 -17.18 0.26 8.23
N PHE A 168 -17.61 1.52 8.29
CA PHE A 168 -16.79 2.67 8.67
C PHE A 168 -17.46 3.43 9.81
N PHE A 169 -16.68 3.77 10.83
CA PHE A 169 -17.14 4.43 12.04
C PHE A 169 -16.53 5.82 12.10
N TYR A 170 -17.38 6.83 12.02
CA TYR A 170 -17.03 8.24 12.19
C TYR A 170 -17.76 8.79 13.41
N ASP A 171 -17.10 9.65 14.17
CA ASP A 171 -17.73 10.38 15.27
C ASP A 171 -18.46 9.48 16.29
N SER A 172 -17.93 8.30 16.56
CA SER A 172 -18.41 7.48 17.67
C SER A 172 -17.98 8.14 18.98
N GLN A 173 -18.74 7.95 20.06
CA GLN A 173 -18.43 8.50 21.40
C GLN A 173 -17.02 8.07 21.90
N ASN A 174 -16.43 7.07 21.24
CA ASN A 174 -15.12 6.48 21.56
C ASN A 174 -14.02 6.90 20.59
N LEU A 175 -14.36 7.59 19.50
CA LEU A 175 -13.40 8.08 18.52
C LEU A 175 -13.07 9.54 18.83
N ARG A 176 -11.80 9.82 19.09
CA ARG A 176 -11.32 11.20 19.19
C ARG A 176 -11.46 11.90 17.83
N PRO A 177 -11.61 13.23 17.77
CA PRO A 177 -11.55 13.97 16.51
C PRO A 177 -10.36 13.51 15.65
N TYR A 178 -10.57 13.40 14.34
CA TYR A 178 -9.57 12.93 13.36
C TYR A 178 -9.22 11.43 13.44
N HIS A 179 -10.09 10.61 14.02
CA HIS A 179 -9.95 9.15 13.99
C HIS A 179 -11.09 8.53 13.17
N ILE A 180 -10.82 7.37 12.60
CA ILE A 180 -11.78 6.53 11.89
C ILE A 180 -11.62 5.10 12.38
N GLY A 181 -12.74 4.41 12.60
CA GLY A 181 -12.77 2.96 12.81
C GLY A 181 -13.30 2.25 11.58
N TRP A 182 -12.95 0.99 11.42
CA TRP A 182 -13.52 0.12 10.39
C TRP A 182 -13.71 -1.31 10.88
N LEU A 183 -14.64 -2.01 10.24
CA LEU A 183 -14.77 -3.47 10.30
C LEU A 183 -14.87 -3.99 8.88
N PHE A 184 -13.95 -4.85 8.50
CA PHE A 184 -13.88 -5.49 7.19
C PHE A 184 -14.02 -7.00 7.35
N PRO A 185 -15.23 -7.55 7.06
CA PRO A 185 -15.48 -8.99 7.18
C PRO A 185 -14.62 -9.81 6.21
N THR A 186 -14.20 -10.99 6.68
CA THR A 186 -13.35 -11.93 5.95
C THR A 186 -13.86 -13.37 6.04
N GLY A 187 -15.18 -13.54 6.01
CA GLY A 187 -15.86 -14.80 6.23
C GLY A 187 -16.27 -14.98 7.69
N ALA A 188 -15.71 -15.97 8.39
CA ALA A 188 -16.01 -16.23 9.80
C ALA A 188 -15.41 -15.21 10.78
N THR A 189 -14.54 -14.35 10.31
CA THR A 189 -13.86 -13.33 11.11
C THR A 189 -13.99 -11.96 10.45
N SER A 190 -13.60 -10.92 11.17
CA SER A 190 -13.47 -9.57 10.63
C SER A 190 -12.18 -8.90 11.06
N ARG A 191 -11.67 -8.04 10.22
CA ARG A 191 -10.58 -7.11 10.53
C ARG A 191 -11.17 -5.84 11.12
N ALA A 192 -10.95 -5.63 12.41
CA ALA A 192 -11.37 -4.42 13.11
C ALA A 192 -10.19 -3.47 13.27
N GLY A 193 -10.32 -2.27 12.79
CA GLY A 193 -9.22 -1.33 12.77
C GLY A 193 -9.57 0.08 13.22
N PHE A 194 -8.53 0.84 13.49
CA PHE A 194 -8.62 2.18 14.01
C PHE A 194 -7.45 3.02 13.47
N ALA A 195 -7.72 4.18 12.89
CA ALA A 195 -6.68 5.05 12.36
C ALA A 195 -6.76 6.47 12.90
N SER A 196 -5.59 7.11 12.96
CA SER A 196 -5.44 8.54 13.20
C SER A 196 -4.97 9.23 11.92
N TYR A 197 -5.76 10.18 11.42
CA TYR A 197 -5.36 11.02 10.29
C TYR A 197 -4.19 11.95 10.62
N ARG A 198 -3.91 12.18 11.91
CA ARG A 198 -2.77 12.97 12.38
C ARG A 198 -1.51 12.15 12.68
N GLY A 199 -1.53 10.85 12.39
CA GLY A 199 -0.39 9.95 12.58
C GLY A 199 -0.05 9.63 14.04
N HIS A 200 -1.00 9.77 14.96
CA HIS A 200 -0.80 9.34 16.34
C HIS A 200 -0.66 7.82 16.37
N THR A 201 0.40 7.32 16.98
CA THR A 201 0.73 5.88 17.01
C THR A 201 0.23 5.14 18.25
N ARG A 202 -0.15 5.85 19.30
CA ARG A 202 -0.66 5.26 20.56
C ARG A 202 -2.14 4.90 20.42
N LEU A 203 -2.49 4.05 19.46
CA LEU A 203 -3.87 3.67 19.17
C LEU A 203 -4.33 2.40 19.87
N GLY A 204 -3.44 1.66 20.52
CA GLY A 204 -3.75 0.34 21.10
C GLY A 204 -4.87 0.34 22.16
N ALA A 205 -4.94 1.36 23.01
CA ALA A 205 -6.03 1.50 23.98
C ALA A 205 -7.35 1.86 23.29
N GLY A 206 -7.31 2.76 22.29
CA GLY A 206 -8.49 3.14 21.49
C GLY A 206 -9.05 1.96 20.69
N LEU A 207 -8.21 1.19 20.03
CA LEU A 207 -8.61 -0.01 19.32
C LEU A 207 -9.28 -1.03 20.27
N ARG A 208 -8.70 -1.28 21.43
CA ARG A 208 -9.26 -2.19 22.42
C ARG A 208 -10.64 -1.73 22.90
N SER A 209 -10.77 -0.44 23.25
CA SER A 209 -12.03 0.15 23.65
C SER A 209 -13.08 0.03 22.52
N PHE A 210 -12.71 0.33 21.29
CA PHE A 210 -13.58 0.20 20.12
C PHE A 210 -14.09 -1.24 19.94
N VAL A 211 -13.18 -2.21 19.92
CA VAL A 211 -13.55 -3.62 19.75
C VAL A 211 -14.41 -4.14 20.89
N GLN A 212 -14.05 -3.79 22.14
CA GLN A 212 -14.81 -4.24 23.30
C GLN A 212 -16.22 -3.64 23.36
N GLN A 213 -16.37 -2.35 23.04
CA GLN A 213 -17.66 -1.67 23.13
C GLN A 213 -18.56 -1.98 21.94
N ALA A 214 -18.01 -2.09 20.74
CA ALA A 214 -18.80 -2.38 19.54
C ALA A 214 -19.17 -3.85 19.40
N TYR A 215 -18.30 -4.77 19.85
CA TYR A 215 -18.44 -6.19 19.54
C TYR A 215 -18.30 -7.13 20.75
N GLY A 216 -17.82 -6.67 21.90
CA GLY A 216 -17.61 -7.49 23.09
C GLY A 216 -16.60 -8.62 22.91
N GLN A 217 -15.70 -8.52 21.93
CA GLN A 217 -14.82 -9.60 21.51
C GLN A 217 -13.36 -9.40 21.91
N PRO A 218 -12.60 -10.48 22.12
CA PRO A 218 -11.15 -10.41 22.30
C PRO A 218 -10.47 -10.05 20.97
N MET A 219 -9.33 -9.35 21.08
CA MET A 219 -8.46 -9.04 19.95
C MET A 219 -7.47 -10.20 19.72
N ASN A 220 -7.27 -10.57 18.45
CA ASN A 220 -6.27 -11.56 18.06
C ASN A 220 -5.17 -10.90 17.23
N GLY A 221 -4.00 -10.74 17.85
CA GLY A 221 -2.86 -10.08 17.23
C GLY A 221 -3.09 -8.58 17.00
N ARG A 222 -2.11 -7.92 16.45
CA ARG A 222 -2.18 -6.53 15.97
C ARG A 222 -1.17 -6.30 14.87
N HIS A 223 -1.57 -5.60 13.85
CA HIS A 223 -0.67 -5.09 12.82
C HIS A 223 -1.10 -3.68 12.42
N GLY A 224 -0.22 -2.94 11.78
CA GLY A 224 -0.52 -1.59 11.34
C GLY A 224 0.71 -0.87 10.84
N GLY A 225 0.52 0.34 10.36
CA GLY A 225 1.59 1.13 9.80
C GLY A 225 1.18 2.56 9.48
N PHE A 226 2.18 3.33 9.11
CA PHE A 226 1.97 4.65 8.53
C PHE A 226 1.55 4.52 7.06
N PHE A 227 0.67 5.41 6.63
CA PHE A 227 0.36 5.65 5.23
C PHE A 227 0.35 7.17 4.95
N PRO A 228 1.02 7.61 3.89
CA PRO A 228 1.14 9.03 3.60
C PRO A 228 -0.17 9.56 2.99
N TYR A 229 -0.66 10.69 3.48
CA TYR A 229 -1.74 11.43 2.85
C TYR A 229 -1.23 12.64 2.05
N ARG A 230 0.06 12.95 2.13
CA ARG A 230 0.70 13.97 1.29
C ARG A 230 1.46 13.31 0.16
N ARG A 231 1.22 13.76 -1.04
CA ARG A 231 1.99 13.35 -2.21
C ARG A 231 3.46 13.73 -2.04
N GLN A 232 4.29 12.84 -2.52
CA GLN A 232 5.73 13.01 -2.63
C GLN A 232 6.12 13.07 -4.13
N PRO A 233 7.31 13.54 -4.48
CA PRO A 233 7.78 13.48 -5.85
C PRO A 233 7.68 12.06 -6.41
N ALA A 234 7.18 11.92 -7.64
CA ALA A 234 7.09 10.63 -8.32
C ALA A 234 8.46 10.11 -8.78
N ILE A 235 9.44 11.00 -8.86
CA ILE A 235 10.84 10.71 -9.20
C ILE A 235 11.77 11.46 -8.25
N THR A 236 12.94 10.89 -7.98
CA THR A 236 14.03 11.55 -7.26
C THR A 236 15.34 11.23 -7.99
N GLY A 237 15.98 12.23 -8.60
CA GLY A 237 17.10 11.98 -9.51
C GLY A 237 16.65 11.06 -10.64
N THR A 238 17.27 9.89 -10.75
CA THR A 238 16.98 8.85 -11.74
C THR A 238 16.11 7.71 -11.19
N ILE A 239 15.57 7.83 -9.97
CA ILE A 239 14.79 6.81 -9.30
C ILE A 239 13.30 7.04 -9.51
N PHE A 240 12.57 6.00 -9.96
CA PHE A 240 11.11 5.96 -9.92
C PHE A 240 10.64 5.72 -8.48
N ARG A 241 9.66 6.49 -8.03
CA ARG A 241 9.00 6.27 -6.74
C ARG A 241 7.56 5.86 -6.96
N VAL A 242 7.10 4.83 -6.25
CA VAL A 242 5.77 4.25 -6.48
C VAL A 242 5.10 3.84 -5.17
N GLY A 243 3.78 3.83 -5.16
CA GLY A 243 2.98 3.55 -3.97
C GLY A 243 3.18 4.60 -2.88
N ASP A 244 3.28 4.16 -1.65
CA ASP A 244 3.45 5.06 -0.50
C ASP A 244 4.79 5.82 -0.54
N ALA A 245 5.81 5.31 -1.22
CA ALA A 245 7.07 6.04 -1.43
C ALA A 245 6.87 7.33 -2.24
N ALA A 246 5.86 7.37 -3.12
CA ALA A 246 5.44 8.56 -3.86
C ALA A 246 4.22 9.27 -3.23
N GLY A 247 3.76 8.83 -2.05
CA GLY A 247 2.57 9.38 -1.39
C GLY A 247 1.30 9.22 -2.22
N GLN A 248 1.12 8.07 -2.86
CA GLN A 248 0.02 7.78 -3.77
C GLN A 248 -1.22 7.20 -3.08
N CYS A 249 -1.14 6.86 -1.79
CA CYS A 249 -2.30 6.51 -1.00
C CYS A 249 -3.33 7.66 -1.02
N LEU A 250 -4.60 7.33 -1.25
CA LEU A 250 -5.67 8.34 -1.27
C LEU A 250 -5.95 8.83 0.15
N PRO A 251 -5.94 10.14 0.38
CA PRO A 251 -6.31 10.72 1.68
C PRO A 251 -7.76 10.39 2.04
N PHE A 252 -8.14 10.61 3.29
CA PHE A 252 -9.46 10.38 3.87
C PHE A 252 -9.88 8.89 3.87
N THR A 253 -9.89 8.23 2.73
CA THR A 253 -10.24 6.81 2.62
C THR A 253 -9.11 5.87 3.03
N GLY A 254 -7.84 6.33 3.02
CA GLY A 254 -6.67 5.49 3.27
C GLY A 254 -6.46 4.42 2.19
N GLU A 255 -7.11 4.56 1.03
CA GLU A 255 -6.98 3.59 -0.03
C GLU A 255 -5.63 3.70 -0.73
N GLY A 256 -4.77 2.69 -0.50
CA GLY A 256 -3.44 2.61 -1.08
C GLY A 256 -3.27 1.48 -2.10
N ILE A 257 -4.14 0.45 -2.07
CA ILE A 257 -3.96 -0.78 -2.86
C ILE A 257 -4.09 -0.50 -4.36
N ARG A 258 -5.23 0.02 -4.82
CA ARG A 258 -5.45 0.31 -6.25
C ARG A 258 -4.44 1.33 -6.80
N PRO A 259 -4.15 2.46 -6.13
CA PRO A 259 -3.08 3.34 -6.57
C PRO A 259 -1.72 2.64 -6.67
N ALA A 260 -1.34 1.80 -5.70
CA ALA A 260 -0.08 1.08 -5.73
C ALA A 260 0.01 0.14 -6.94
N LEU A 261 -1.04 -0.62 -7.22
CA LEU A 261 -1.13 -1.50 -8.39
C LEU A 261 -1.10 -0.71 -9.69
N PHE A 262 -1.91 0.34 -9.79
CA PHE A 262 -2.05 1.16 -11.00
C PHE A 262 -0.76 1.89 -11.37
N PHE A 263 -0.16 2.60 -10.43
CA PHE A 263 1.09 3.32 -10.67
C PHE A 263 2.28 2.36 -10.77
N GLY A 264 2.25 1.22 -10.05
CA GLY A 264 3.25 0.16 -10.15
C GLY A 264 3.30 -0.46 -11.54
N ALA A 265 2.15 -0.84 -12.09
CA ALA A 265 2.06 -1.37 -13.45
C ALA A 265 2.57 -0.36 -14.49
N GLN A 266 2.25 0.94 -14.32
CA GLN A 266 2.74 2.00 -15.21
C GLN A 266 4.27 2.16 -15.15
N VAL A 267 4.86 2.12 -13.94
CA VAL A 267 6.34 2.15 -13.79
C VAL A 267 6.94 0.93 -14.45
N GLY A 268 6.41 -0.27 -14.18
CA GLY A 268 6.93 -1.51 -14.77
C GLY A 268 6.89 -1.49 -16.30
N HIS A 269 5.78 -1.01 -16.88
CA HIS A 269 5.65 -0.85 -18.34
C HIS A 269 6.70 0.13 -18.91
N LEU A 270 6.93 1.26 -18.28
CA LEU A 270 7.93 2.24 -18.73
C LEU A 270 9.36 1.71 -18.58
N VAL A 271 9.66 1.04 -17.45
CA VAL A 271 10.97 0.42 -17.23
C VAL A 271 11.23 -0.67 -18.27
N ARG A 272 10.25 -1.51 -18.55
CA ARG A 272 10.35 -2.53 -19.60
C ARG A 272 10.76 -1.92 -20.93
N ARG A 273 10.11 -0.84 -21.37
CA ARG A 273 10.44 -0.13 -22.63
C ARG A 273 11.85 0.46 -22.61
N VAL A 274 12.34 0.91 -21.44
CA VAL A 274 13.75 1.35 -21.30
C VAL A 274 14.70 0.18 -21.51
N LEU A 275 14.44 -0.97 -20.86
CA LEU A 275 15.27 -2.16 -20.95
C LEU A 275 15.24 -2.83 -22.35
N GLU A 276 14.17 -2.60 -23.11
CA GLU A 276 14.03 -3.03 -24.51
C GLU A 276 14.67 -2.05 -25.51
N GLY A 277 15.21 -0.92 -25.04
CA GLY A 277 15.80 0.11 -25.87
C GLY A 277 14.82 0.97 -26.66
N GLU A 278 13.50 0.81 -26.41
CA GLU A 278 12.44 1.59 -27.09
C GLU A 278 12.34 3.04 -26.57
N MET A 279 12.87 3.29 -25.38
CA MET A 279 12.76 4.58 -24.72
C MET A 279 14.00 4.83 -23.86
N ARG A 280 14.48 6.09 -23.83
CA ARG A 280 15.53 6.49 -22.91
C ARG A 280 14.97 6.63 -21.48
N GLN A 281 15.78 6.37 -20.46
CA GLN A 281 15.38 6.45 -19.06
C GLN A 281 14.86 7.84 -18.67
N ASP A 282 15.49 8.92 -19.15
CA ASP A 282 15.04 10.28 -18.87
C ASP A 282 13.64 10.57 -19.46
N GLN A 283 13.32 10.03 -20.61
CA GLN A 283 12.00 10.11 -21.23
C GLN A 283 10.96 9.31 -20.44
N ALA A 284 11.33 8.12 -19.94
CA ALA A 284 10.47 7.30 -19.11
C ALA A 284 10.12 7.99 -17.78
N LEU A 285 11.12 8.59 -17.11
CA LEU A 285 10.94 9.38 -15.90
C LEU A 285 9.99 10.57 -16.13
N GLN A 286 10.19 11.34 -17.21
CA GLN A 286 9.32 12.46 -17.57
C GLN A 286 7.89 11.99 -17.87
N THR A 287 7.74 10.88 -18.58
CA THR A 287 6.44 10.28 -18.90
C THR A 287 5.71 9.86 -17.65
N TYR A 288 6.40 9.20 -16.73
CA TYR A 288 5.83 8.82 -15.44
C TYR A 288 5.41 10.04 -14.60
N ARG A 289 6.24 11.07 -14.53
CA ARG A 289 5.89 12.32 -13.83
C ARG A 289 4.61 12.94 -14.39
N LYS A 290 4.49 13.05 -15.71
CA LYS A 290 3.29 13.56 -16.37
C LYS A 290 2.07 12.67 -16.10
N PHE A 291 2.25 11.36 -16.11
CA PHE A 291 1.20 10.40 -15.80
C PHE A 291 0.67 10.60 -14.38
N VAL A 292 1.55 10.69 -13.38
CA VAL A 292 1.18 10.94 -11.98
C VAL A 292 0.47 12.28 -11.81
N GLU A 293 0.88 13.33 -12.53
CA GLU A 293 0.22 14.63 -12.49
C GLU A 293 -1.20 14.63 -13.09
N ARG A 294 -1.43 13.88 -14.16
CA ARG A 294 -2.78 13.72 -14.77
C ARG A 294 -3.76 13.07 -13.79
N HIS A 295 -3.30 12.16 -12.95
CA HIS A 295 -4.12 11.39 -12.00
C HIS A 295 -4.16 11.99 -10.59
N ARG A 296 -3.86 13.30 -10.44
CA ARG A 296 -3.79 13.96 -9.12
C ARG A 296 -5.14 14.39 -8.55
N MET A 297 -6.19 14.51 -9.38
CA MET A 297 -7.46 15.11 -8.94
C MET A 297 -8.17 14.36 -7.82
N PRO A 298 -8.33 13.02 -7.86
CA PRO A 298 -8.96 12.29 -6.75
C PRO A 298 -8.24 12.52 -5.42
N HIS A 299 -6.90 12.49 -5.44
CA HIS A 299 -6.10 12.76 -4.25
C HIS A 299 -6.32 14.17 -3.69
N ARG A 300 -6.39 15.20 -4.56
CA ARG A 300 -6.62 16.59 -4.14
C ARG A 300 -7.99 16.78 -3.50
N LEU A 301 -9.02 16.20 -4.10
CA LEU A 301 -10.39 16.27 -3.58
C LEU A 301 -10.49 15.61 -2.21
N LEU A 302 -9.98 14.39 -2.08
CA LEU A 302 -10.01 13.67 -0.80
C LEU A 302 -9.15 14.32 0.27
N LEU A 303 -8.03 14.95 -0.11
CA LEU A 303 -7.22 15.73 0.84
C LEU A 303 -7.96 16.97 1.37
N ALA A 304 -8.79 17.61 0.54
CA ALA A 304 -9.61 18.71 0.99
C ALA A 304 -10.70 18.28 1.98
N VAL A 305 -11.25 17.06 1.80
CA VAL A 305 -12.23 16.48 2.73
C VAL A 305 -11.58 16.08 4.06
N GLN A 306 -10.33 15.60 4.03
CA GLN A 306 -9.62 15.17 5.25
C GLN A 306 -9.20 16.34 6.16
N LYS A 307 -9.03 17.56 5.63
CA LYS A 307 -8.59 18.76 6.37
C LYS A 307 -9.73 19.44 7.11
#